data_41a1c6350082bbb28f056eb636c4490e
#
_entry.id   41a1c6350082bbb28f056eb636c4490e
#
_cell.length_a   1.000
_cell.length_b   1.000
_cell.length_c   1.000
_cell.angle_alpha   90.00
_cell.angle_beta   90.00
_cell.angle_gamma   90.00
#
_symmetry.space_group_name_H-M   'P 1'
#
loop_
_entity.id
_entity.type
_entity.pdbx_description
1 polymer ?
#
loop_
_entity_poly.entity_id
_entity_poly.type
_entity_poly.pdbx_seq_one_letter_code
_entity_poly.pdbx_strand_id
1 'polypeptide(L)'
;MPSVQVRPFRRSDRDQLTQLVNAHAEAVVPGMSASVHAVLSSLERRPGEFIEDPWVSERVTLVAEQASRVAAAAHLLRYFPDERAGAHFRDTGEICWLIFWPQAPVGNPCWPDATAAAEALMAACAAQLGSWGVSRWYASGDLPVPGVYGVPEQWPHVAGLYQRTGFSHTGHTEVVYLARVEDLPDPDGSPLGGMVVRRSVGINGVRLSAVLGSEVIGYIEIEILDEGERLSRHGGWADVGNLHVTPPYQRRGVGTGLLGQAAGWLRLAGVSRLLDYAWLEGTDPGGQNYDAYRAFLAAAGFRELTRTARGWTKE
;
A
#
# COMPACT_ATOMS: atom_id res chain seq x y z
N MET A 1 -4.49 -25.67 25.70
CA MET A 1 -4.57 -24.58 24.70
C MET A 1 -5.14 -25.17 23.42
N PRO A 2 -6.00 -24.48 22.66
CA PRO A 2 -6.43 -25.00 21.37
C PRO A 2 -5.21 -25.20 20.48
N SER A 3 -5.17 -26.32 19.75
CA SER A 3 -4.08 -26.64 18.83
C SER A 3 -4.08 -25.63 17.69
N VAL A 4 -2.89 -25.11 17.35
CA VAL A 4 -2.69 -24.30 16.15
C VAL A 4 -2.30 -25.23 15.00
N GLN A 5 -2.96 -25.04 13.85
CA GLN A 5 -2.62 -25.77 12.61
C GLN A 5 -2.29 -24.74 11.53
N VAL A 6 -1.07 -24.81 10.97
CA VAL A 6 -0.69 -24.02 9.79
C VAL A 6 -0.88 -24.87 8.54
N ARG A 7 -1.52 -24.28 7.53
CA ARG A 7 -1.81 -24.94 6.26
C ARG A 7 -1.93 -23.93 5.11
N PRO A 8 -1.86 -24.36 3.86
CA PRO A 8 -2.20 -23.50 2.72
C PRO A 8 -3.64 -22.97 2.83
N PHE A 9 -3.82 -21.75 2.35
CA PHE A 9 -5.12 -21.09 2.20
C PHE A 9 -6.05 -21.94 1.32
N ARG A 10 -7.34 -21.93 1.65
CA ARG A 10 -8.42 -22.55 0.87
C ARG A 10 -9.48 -21.50 0.57
N ARG A 11 -10.17 -21.62 -0.55
CA ARG A 11 -11.26 -20.68 -0.90
C ARG A 11 -12.38 -20.62 0.14
N SER A 12 -12.57 -21.66 0.97
CA SER A 12 -13.47 -21.65 2.12
C SER A 12 -13.04 -20.67 3.23
N ASP A 13 -11.77 -20.25 3.26
CA ASP A 13 -11.24 -19.32 4.27
C ASP A 13 -11.45 -17.85 3.89
N ARG A 14 -11.91 -17.57 2.67
CA ARG A 14 -11.98 -16.25 2.06
C ARG A 14 -12.66 -15.19 2.93
N ASP A 15 -13.78 -15.53 3.55
CA ASP A 15 -14.56 -14.57 4.35
C ASP A 15 -13.82 -14.21 5.64
N GLN A 16 -13.20 -15.20 6.29
CA GLN A 16 -12.40 -14.99 7.50
C GLN A 16 -11.11 -14.24 7.19
N LEU A 17 -10.43 -14.56 6.08
CA LEU A 17 -9.26 -13.84 5.63
C LEU A 17 -9.59 -12.38 5.31
N THR A 18 -10.69 -12.13 4.59
CA THR A 18 -11.14 -10.77 4.28
C THR A 18 -11.47 -9.98 5.54
N GLN A 19 -12.07 -10.59 6.55
CA GLN A 19 -12.30 -9.95 7.85
C GLN A 19 -10.98 -9.56 8.52
N LEU A 20 -9.97 -10.44 8.48
CA LEU A 20 -8.66 -10.17 9.07
C LEU A 20 -7.94 -9.04 8.32
N VAL A 21 -7.95 -9.05 6.99
CA VAL A 21 -7.41 -7.98 6.14
C VAL A 21 -8.10 -6.65 6.46
N ASN A 22 -9.42 -6.63 6.51
CA ASN A 22 -10.19 -5.41 6.75
C ASN A 22 -9.99 -4.85 8.16
N ALA A 23 -9.84 -5.69 9.17
CA ALA A 23 -9.54 -5.24 10.53
C ALA A 23 -8.18 -4.52 10.60
N HIS A 24 -7.18 -5.00 9.83
CA HIS A 24 -5.87 -4.35 9.74
C HIS A 24 -5.91 -3.09 8.89
N ALA A 25 -6.60 -3.10 7.77
CA ALA A 25 -6.75 -1.93 6.90
C ALA A 25 -7.49 -0.78 7.60
N GLU A 26 -8.59 -1.07 8.29
CA GLU A 26 -9.39 -0.06 9.02
C GLU A 26 -8.62 0.58 10.17
N ALA A 27 -7.73 -0.17 10.83
CA ALA A 27 -6.87 0.36 11.88
C ALA A 27 -5.89 1.43 11.36
N VAL A 28 -5.54 1.38 10.08
CA VAL A 28 -4.60 2.32 9.42
C VAL A 28 -5.36 3.42 8.70
N VAL A 29 -6.33 3.05 7.87
CA VAL A 29 -7.09 3.97 7.02
C VAL A 29 -8.58 3.86 7.41
N PRO A 30 -9.07 4.72 8.31
CA PRO A 30 -10.44 4.63 8.82
C PRO A 30 -11.50 4.65 7.72
N GLY A 31 -12.35 3.62 7.70
CA GLY A 31 -13.38 3.41 6.69
C GLY A 31 -12.89 2.73 5.41
N MET A 32 -11.63 2.29 5.34
CA MET A 32 -11.12 1.47 4.25
C MET A 32 -11.54 0.00 4.45
N SER A 33 -11.89 -0.66 3.36
CA SER A 33 -12.03 -2.12 3.35
C SER A 33 -11.90 -2.66 1.93
N ALA A 34 -11.35 -3.87 1.82
CA ALA A 34 -11.32 -4.65 0.60
C ALA A 34 -12.57 -5.52 0.47
N SER A 35 -13.01 -5.76 -0.76
CA SER A 35 -13.99 -6.80 -1.05
C SER A 35 -13.35 -8.19 -0.98
N VAL A 36 -14.16 -9.23 -0.81
CA VAL A 36 -13.67 -10.63 -0.94
C VAL A 36 -12.98 -10.84 -2.30
N HIS A 37 -13.54 -10.22 -3.36
CA HIS A 37 -12.97 -10.33 -4.70
C HIS A 37 -11.59 -9.69 -4.78
N ALA A 38 -11.40 -8.49 -4.27
CA ALA A 38 -10.11 -7.80 -4.25
C ALA A 38 -9.04 -8.60 -3.49
N VAL A 39 -9.40 -9.14 -2.31
CA VAL A 39 -8.50 -10.00 -1.53
C VAL A 39 -8.12 -11.25 -2.33
N LEU A 40 -9.08 -11.98 -2.89
CA LEU A 40 -8.80 -13.19 -3.67
C LEU A 40 -7.99 -12.88 -4.93
N SER A 41 -8.34 -11.82 -5.66
CA SER A 41 -7.60 -11.39 -6.85
C SER A 41 -6.13 -11.15 -6.53
N SER A 42 -5.82 -10.49 -5.40
CA SER A 42 -4.43 -10.25 -4.99
C SER A 42 -3.64 -11.52 -4.67
N LEU A 43 -4.30 -12.57 -4.17
CA LEU A 43 -3.66 -13.86 -3.86
C LEU A 43 -3.41 -14.72 -5.11
N GLU A 44 -4.32 -14.63 -6.08
CA GLU A 44 -4.37 -15.51 -7.26
C GLU A 44 -3.82 -14.83 -8.53
N ARG A 45 -3.22 -13.63 -8.42
CA ARG A 45 -2.64 -12.91 -9.56
C ARG A 45 -1.76 -13.82 -10.40
N ARG A 46 -1.95 -13.77 -11.72
CA ARG A 46 -1.11 -14.47 -12.68
C ARG A 46 0.02 -13.58 -13.16
N PRO A 47 1.18 -14.13 -13.47
CA PRO A 47 2.25 -13.37 -14.12
C PRO A 47 1.71 -12.63 -15.34
N GLY A 48 1.94 -11.32 -15.41
CA GLY A 48 1.50 -10.45 -16.49
C GLY A 48 0.16 -9.76 -16.32
N GLU A 49 -0.60 -10.03 -15.25
CA GLU A 49 -1.83 -9.27 -14.94
C GLU A 49 -1.54 -7.86 -14.42
N PHE A 50 -0.36 -7.64 -13.84
CA PHE A 50 0.10 -6.34 -13.33
C PHE A 50 1.57 -6.09 -13.71
N ILE A 51 1.96 -4.84 -13.80
CA ILE A 51 3.32 -4.42 -14.21
C ILE A 51 4.40 -5.01 -13.28
N GLU A 52 4.09 -5.19 -12.01
CA GLU A 52 5.04 -5.67 -10.98
C GLU A 52 5.08 -7.20 -10.84
N ASP A 53 4.11 -7.90 -11.42
CA ASP A 53 3.99 -9.34 -11.32
C ASP A 53 4.87 -10.20 -12.24
N PRO A 54 5.45 -9.67 -13.35
CA PRO A 54 6.33 -10.48 -14.20
C PRO A 54 7.56 -11.04 -13.46
N TRP A 55 7.92 -10.45 -12.32
CA TRP A 55 9.10 -10.88 -11.55
C TRP A 55 8.85 -12.06 -10.62
N VAL A 56 7.57 -12.36 -10.33
CA VAL A 56 7.18 -13.40 -9.38
C VAL A 56 7.09 -14.75 -10.06
N SER A 57 7.85 -15.73 -9.56
CA SER A 57 7.85 -17.12 -10.05
C SER A 57 6.86 -18.02 -9.33
N GLU A 58 6.68 -17.83 -8.03
CA GLU A 58 5.78 -18.62 -7.19
C GLU A 58 5.09 -17.75 -6.15
N ARG A 59 3.86 -18.14 -5.77
CA ARG A 59 3.07 -17.52 -4.71
C ARG A 59 2.53 -18.59 -3.78
N VAL A 60 2.48 -18.30 -2.50
CA VAL A 60 1.78 -19.14 -1.54
C VAL A 60 1.13 -18.29 -0.45
N THR A 61 -0.10 -18.62 -0.12
CA THR A 61 -0.77 -18.03 1.04
C THR A 61 -0.93 -19.11 2.10
N LEU A 62 -0.44 -18.82 3.30
CA LEU A 62 -0.56 -19.70 4.47
C LEU A 62 -1.54 -19.10 5.46
N VAL A 63 -2.29 -19.94 6.14
CA VAL A 63 -3.17 -19.57 7.24
C VAL A 63 -2.84 -20.40 8.48
N ALA A 64 -2.88 -19.75 9.64
CA ALA A 64 -2.84 -20.45 10.93
C ALA A 64 -4.27 -20.49 11.49
N GLU A 65 -4.78 -21.71 11.62
CA GLU A 65 -6.11 -22.00 12.16
C GLU A 65 -5.98 -22.33 13.64
N GLN A 66 -6.84 -21.70 14.45
CA GLN A 66 -6.96 -21.95 15.88
C GLN A 66 -8.46 -22.03 16.22
N ALA A 67 -8.90 -23.12 16.85
CA ALA A 67 -10.30 -23.34 17.16
C ALA A 67 -11.27 -23.15 15.94
N SER A 68 -10.90 -23.70 14.79
CA SER A 68 -11.63 -23.60 13.51
C SER A 68 -11.81 -22.16 12.98
N ARG A 69 -10.92 -21.25 13.37
CA ARG A 69 -10.89 -19.87 12.88
C ARG A 69 -9.51 -19.52 12.32
N VAL A 70 -9.47 -18.74 11.27
CA VAL A 70 -8.23 -18.12 10.76
C VAL A 70 -7.79 -17.07 11.78
N ALA A 71 -6.75 -17.42 12.56
CA ALA A 71 -6.18 -16.55 13.57
C ALA A 71 -5.04 -15.68 13.03
N ALA A 72 -4.32 -16.18 12.01
CA ALA A 72 -3.25 -15.46 11.33
C ALA A 72 -3.18 -15.90 9.86
N ALA A 73 -2.65 -15.03 9.00
CA ALA A 73 -2.42 -15.33 7.59
C ALA A 73 -1.18 -14.60 7.06
N ALA A 74 -0.52 -15.21 6.07
CA ALA A 74 0.63 -14.61 5.38
C ALA A 74 0.58 -14.93 3.89
N HIS A 75 1.03 -14.01 3.07
CA HIS A 75 1.22 -14.17 1.64
C HIS A 75 2.69 -14.04 1.29
N LEU A 76 3.22 -15.03 0.59
CA LEU A 76 4.63 -15.12 0.26
C LEU A 76 4.81 -15.13 -1.25
N LEU A 77 5.86 -14.47 -1.69
CA LEU A 77 6.29 -14.38 -3.08
C LEU A 77 7.70 -14.93 -3.21
N ARG A 78 7.94 -15.66 -4.30
CA ARG A 78 9.28 -16.03 -4.76
C ARG A 78 9.55 -15.32 -6.06
N TYR A 79 10.67 -14.63 -6.16
CA TYR A 79 11.07 -13.93 -7.37
C TYR A 79 11.94 -14.82 -8.26
N PHE A 80 11.98 -14.53 -9.56
CA PHE A 80 12.88 -15.24 -10.47
C PHE A 80 14.35 -15.00 -10.11
N PRO A 81 15.21 -16.02 -10.25
CA PRO A 81 16.63 -15.88 -9.92
C PRO A 81 17.45 -15.16 -11.02
N ASP A 82 16.86 -14.88 -12.15
CA ASP A 82 17.50 -14.36 -13.36
C ASP A 82 17.03 -12.92 -13.70
N GLU A 83 17.37 -12.46 -14.90
CA GLU A 83 17.07 -11.12 -15.40
C GLU A 83 15.59 -10.78 -15.61
N ARG A 84 14.71 -11.77 -15.49
CA ARG A 84 13.25 -11.54 -15.43
C ARG A 84 12.84 -10.74 -14.21
N ALA A 85 13.59 -10.84 -13.12
CA ALA A 85 13.39 -10.02 -11.94
C ALA A 85 14.39 -8.85 -11.90
N GLY A 86 13.97 -7.71 -11.38
CA GLY A 86 14.86 -6.59 -11.09
C GLY A 86 16.04 -7.03 -10.21
N ALA A 87 17.23 -6.47 -10.44
CA ALA A 87 18.48 -6.92 -9.83
C ALA A 87 18.42 -7.07 -8.30
N HIS A 88 17.63 -6.22 -7.63
CA HIS A 88 17.46 -6.23 -6.17
C HIS A 88 16.63 -7.45 -5.69
N PHE A 89 15.69 -7.92 -6.51
CA PHE A 89 14.76 -9.01 -6.17
C PHE A 89 15.21 -10.38 -6.69
N ARG A 90 16.30 -10.46 -7.46
CA ARG A 90 16.78 -11.76 -7.98
C ARG A 90 17.12 -12.71 -6.86
N ASP A 91 16.65 -13.96 -6.99
CA ASP A 91 16.91 -15.04 -6.04
C ASP A 91 16.48 -14.67 -4.61
N THR A 92 15.37 -13.98 -4.48
CA THR A 92 14.83 -13.58 -3.18
C THR A 92 13.42 -14.13 -2.97
N GLY A 93 13.05 -14.24 -1.70
CA GLY A 93 11.68 -14.52 -1.29
C GLY A 93 11.17 -13.42 -0.34
N GLU A 94 9.89 -13.16 -0.39
CA GLU A 94 9.28 -12.10 0.38
C GLU A 94 8.04 -12.59 1.11
N ILE A 95 7.91 -12.19 2.38
CA ILE A 95 6.63 -12.16 3.08
C ILE A 95 5.96 -10.83 2.71
N CYS A 96 5.16 -10.81 1.64
CA CYS A 96 4.47 -9.61 1.15
C CYS A 96 3.64 -8.97 2.26
N TRP A 97 2.94 -9.79 3.03
CA TRP A 97 2.32 -9.40 4.29
C TRP A 97 2.16 -10.61 5.20
N LEU A 98 2.19 -10.35 6.52
CA LEU A 98 1.78 -11.26 7.59
C LEU A 98 0.93 -10.48 8.57
N ILE A 99 -0.29 -10.98 8.80
CA ILE A 99 -1.26 -10.36 9.70
C ILE A 99 -1.85 -11.41 10.64
N PHE A 100 -2.18 -10.98 11.85
CA PHE A 100 -2.86 -11.81 12.84
C PHE A 100 -3.68 -10.94 13.77
N TRP A 101 -4.72 -11.52 14.37
CA TRP A 101 -5.57 -10.76 15.26
C TRP A 101 -4.74 -10.08 16.35
N PRO A 102 -4.77 -8.76 16.45
CA PRO A 102 -4.06 -8.04 17.50
C PRO A 102 -4.61 -8.46 18.87
N GLN A 103 -3.80 -8.33 19.91
CA GLN A 103 -4.29 -8.57 21.27
C GLN A 103 -5.53 -7.72 21.54
N ALA A 104 -6.58 -8.37 22.06
CA ALA A 104 -7.80 -7.68 22.39
C ALA A 104 -7.53 -6.54 23.38
N PRO A 105 -8.20 -5.41 23.24
CA PRO A 105 -8.28 -4.44 24.33
C PRO A 105 -8.77 -5.16 25.59
N VAL A 106 -8.16 -4.83 26.73
CA VAL A 106 -8.49 -5.43 28.02
C VAL A 106 -10.01 -5.42 28.21
N GLY A 107 -10.61 -6.60 28.33
CA GLY A 107 -12.06 -6.76 28.58
C GLY A 107 -12.89 -7.25 27.39
N ASN A 108 -12.31 -7.54 26.22
CA ASN A 108 -13.06 -8.15 25.11
C ASN A 108 -12.72 -9.64 24.95
N PRO A 109 -13.53 -10.58 25.50
CA PRO A 109 -13.25 -12.01 25.44
C PRO A 109 -13.46 -12.64 24.05
N CYS A 110 -13.93 -11.85 23.07
CA CYS A 110 -14.26 -12.36 21.73
C CYS A 110 -13.06 -12.41 20.78
N TRP A 111 -11.94 -11.83 21.12
CA TRP A 111 -10.72 -11.88 20.30
C TRP A 111 -9.84 -13.04 20.77
N PRO A 112 -9.49 -13.98 19.87
CA PRO A 112 -8.55 -15.03 20.23
C PRO A 112 -7.15 -14.40 20.46
N ASP A 113 -6.43 -14.91 21.45
CA ASP A 113 -4.99 -14.67 21.53
C ASP A 113 -4.34 -15.38 20.34
N ALA A 114 -3.95 -14.62 19.35
CA ALA A 114 -3.38 -15.13 18.11
C ALA A 114 -1.84 -15.18 18.14
N THR A 115 -1.18 -14.88 19.26
CA THR A 115 0.28 -14.83 19.36
C THR A 115 0.90 -16.18 18.98
N ALA A 116 0.41 -17.27 19.54
CA ALA A 116 0.91 -18.62 19.21
C ALA A 116 0.65 -18.99 17.75
N ALA A 117 -0.47 -18.57 17.18
CA ALA A 117 -0.80 -18.76 15.77
C ALA A 117 0.15 -17.97 14.85
N ALA A 118 0.47 -16.73 15.23
CA ALA A 118 1.41 -15.90 14.50
C ALA A 118 2.84 -16.45 14.51
N GLU A 119 3.30 -16.95 15.66
CA GLU A 119 4.62 -17.58 15.79
C GLU A 119 4.71 -18.88 14.98
N ALA A 120 3.69 -19.73 15.04
CA ALA A 120 3.62 -20.95 14.22
C ALA A 120 3.58 -20.63 12.73
N LEU A 121 2.82 -19.60 12.34
CA LEU A 121 2.75 -19.12 10.95
C LEU A 121 4.11 -18.61 10.47
N MET A 122 4.79 -17.78 11.27
CA MET A 122 6.11 -17.26 10.92
C MET A 122 7.14 -18.39 10.76
N ALA A 123 7.10 -19.41 11.61
CA ALA A 123 7.95 -20.59 11.46
C ALA A 123 7.67 -21.32 10.13
N ALA A 124 6.39 -21.44 9.74
CA ALA A 124 6.00 -22.05 8.47
C ALA A 124 6.42 -21.17 7.27
N CYS A 125 6.33 -19.84 7.38
CA CYS A 125 6.86 -18.92 6.36
C CYS A 125 8.37 -19.10 6.18
N ALA A 126 9.12 -19.17 7.27
CA ALA A 126 10.57 -19.42 7.23
C ALA A 126 10.90 -20.78 6.58
N ALA A 127 10.14 -21.84 6.90
CA ALA A 127 10.30 -23.15 6.27
C ALA A 127 10.01 -23.10 4.76
N GLN A 128 8.98 -22.36 4.35
CA GLN A 128 8.63 -22.16 2.94
C GLN A 128 9.74 -21.42 2.18
N LEU A 129 10.22 -20.29 2.72
CA LEU A 129 11.31 -19.52 2.13
C LEU A 129 12.60 -20.37 2.04
N GLY A 130 12.91 -21.14 3.10
CA GLY A 130 14.03 -22.08 3.10
C GLY A 130 13.87 -23.19 2.06
N SER A 131 12.65 -23.71 1.84
CA SER A 131 12.39 -24.72 0.81
C SER A 131 12.58 -24.21 -0.62
N TRP A 132 12.38 -22.92 -0.84
CA TRP A 132 12.65 -22.25 -2.12
C TRP A 132 14.14 -22.08 -2.38
N GLY A 133 14.99 -22.19 -1.34
CA GLY A 133 16.44 -22.05 -1.45
C GLY A 133 16.91 -20.66 -1.82
N VAL A 134 16.10 -19.64 -1.55
CA VAL A 134 16.41 -18.24 -1.88
C VAL A 134 17.49 -17.68 -0.97
N SER A 135 18.34 -16.82 -1.51
CA SER A 135 19.52 -16.30 -0.80
C SER A 135 19.21 -15.17 0.19
N ARG A 136 18.13 -14.45 0.00
CA ARG A 136 17.72 -13.31 0.86
C ARG A 136 16.22 -13.33 1.09
N TRP A 137 15.83 -12.92 2.28
CA TRP A 137 14.45 -12.85 2.70
C TRP A 137 14.04 -11.40 2.95
N TYR A 138 12.95 -11.01 2.34
CA TYR A 138 12.29 -9.72 2.60
C TYR A 138 10.97 -9.93 3.34
N ALA A 139 10.52 -8.88 4.02
CA ALA A 139 9.18 -8.82 4.56
C ALA A 139 8.61 -7.41 4.41
N SER A 140 7.31 -7.32 4.25
CA SER A 140 6.54 -6.09 4.12
C SER A 140 5.20 -6.22 4.86
N GLY A 141 4.29 -5.30 4.64
CA GLY A 141 2.93 -5.29 5.15
C GLY A 141 1.95 -4.82 4.07
N ASP A 142 2.25 -5.09 2.80
CA ASP A 142 1.52 -4.56 1.64
C ASP A 142 0.20 -5.31 1.45
N LEU A 143 -0.86 -4.84 2.13
CA LEU A 143 -2.19 -5.39 1.95
C LEU A 143 -2.80 -4.94 0.60
N PRO A 144 -3.75 -5.73 0.06
CA PRO A 144 -4.45 -5.39 -1.18
C PRO A 144 -5.50 -4.29 -0.97
N VAL A 145 -5.10 -3.19 -0.35
CA VAL A 145 -5.92 -2.01 -0.09
C VAL A 145 -5.07 -0.76 -0.22
N PRO A 146 -5.59 0.34 -0.78
CA PRO A 146 -4.89 1.62 -0.81
C PRO A 146 -4.50 2.10 0.59
N GLY A 147 -3.35 2.76 0.69
CA GLY A 147 -2.86 3.33 1.93
C GLY A 147 -2.20 2.36 2.91
N VAL A 148 -2.09 1.08 2.57
CA VAL A 148 -1.47 0.06 3.42
C VAL A 148 -0.32 -0.59 2.67
N TYR A 149 0.82 0.11 2.65
CA TYR A 149 2.08 -0.33 2.07
C TYR A 149 3.16 -0.33 3.16
N GLY A 150 3.81 -1.47 3.39
CA GLY A 150 4.73 -1.67 4.51
C GLY A 150 4.02 -1.98 5.83
N VAL A 151 4.76 -1.94 6.94
CA VAL A 151 4.22 -2.22 8.28
C VAL A 151 3.89 -0.90 8.98
N PRO A 152 2.59 -0.54 9.11
CA PRO A 152 2.17 0.70 9.72
C PRO A 152 2.46 0.73 11.23
N GLU A 153 2.60 1.93 11.80
CA GLU A 153 2.78 2.11 13.26
C GLU A 153 1.60 1.58 14.10
N GLN A 154 0.41 1.44 13.50
CA GLN A 154 -0.75 0.81 14.13
C GLN A 154 -0.63 -0.71 14.26
N TRP A 155 0.40 -1.33 13.65
CA TRP A 155 0.64 -2.77 13.73
C TRP A 155 1.92 -3.12 14.52
N PRO A 156 2.07 -2.65 15.78
CA PRO A 156 3.25 -2.92 16.59
C PRO A 156 3.44 -4.43 16.85
N HIS A 157 2.35 -5.20 16.84
CA HIS A 157 2.37 -6.65 16.97
C HIS A 157 3.08 -7.34 15.80
N VAL A 158 2.86 -6.87 14.54
CA VAL A 158 3.53 -7.39 13.34
C VAL A 158 5.01 -6.98 13.33
N ALA A 159 5.31 -5.70 13.56
CA ALA A 159 6.69 -5.22 13.66
C ALA A 159 7.49 -5.98 14.72
N GLY A 160 6.88 -6.18 15.91
CA GLY A 160 7.50 -6.94 16.99
C GLY A 160 7.71 -8.43 16.64
N LEU A 161 6.81 -9.05 15.85
CA LEU A 161 7.00 -10.42 15.39
C LEU A 161 8.19 -10.50 14.41
N TYR A 162 8.28 -9.59 13.43
CA TYR A 162 9.41 -9.53 12.49
C TYR A 162 10.74 -9.39 13.25
N GLN A 163 10.84 -8.44 14.18
CA GLN A 163 12.04 -8.23 14.99
C GLN A 163 12.45 -9.47 15.77
N ARG A 164 11.49 -10.10 16.49
CA ARG A 164 11.78 -11.31 17.29
C ARG A 164 12.23 -12.50 16.44
N THR A 165 11.84 -12.54 15.18
CA THR A 165 12.19 -13.61 14.24
C THR A 165 13.41 -13.30 13.37
N GLY A 166 14.12 -12.21 13.68
CA GLY A 166 15.41 -11.86 13.10
C GLY A 166 15.34 -11.03 11.84
N PHE A 167 14.17 -10.45 11.51
CA PHE A 167 14.11 -9.41 10.47
C PHE A 167 14.55 -8.07 11.06
N SER A 168 15.30 -7.32 10.28
CA SER A 168 15.73 -5.95 10.59
C SER A 168 15.09 -4.98 9.63
N HIS A 169 14.57 -3.87 10.15
CA HIS A 169 14.04 -2.78 9.33
C HIS A 169 15.19 -2.02 8.66
N THR A 170 15.07 -1.72 7.37
CA THR A 170 16.11 -1.07 6.56
C THR A 170 16.27 0.44 6.83
N GLY A 171 15.41 1.02 7.67
CA GLY A 171 15.37 2.46 7.97
C GLY A 171 14.43 3.26 7.06
N HIS A 172 13.88 2.66 6.03
CA HIS A 172 12.99 3.36 5.12
C HIS A 172 11.59 3.48 5.73
N THR A 173 11.17 4.70 5.99
CA THR A 173 9.84 5.01 6.50
C THR A 173 9.11 5.91 5.51
N GLU A 174 7.90 5.53 5.18
CA GLU A 174 6.99 6.30 4.34
C GLU A 174 5.86 6.86 5.19
N VAL A 175 5.46 8.09 4.91
CA VAL A 175 4.32 8.74 5.55
C VAL A 175 3.16 8.73 4.57
N VAL A 176 2.02 8.23 5.02
CA VAL A 176 0.77 8.23 4.28
C VAL A 176 -0.03 9.47 4.68
N TYR A 177 -0.43 10.24 3.70
CA TYR A 177 -1.25 11.44 3.86
C TYR A 177 -2.67 11.20 3.36
N LEU A 178 -3.63 11.83 4.00
CA LEU A 178 -5.04 11.78 3.62
C LEU A 178 -5.60 13.20 3.50
N ALA A 179 -6.29 13.48 2.39
CA ALA A 179 -7.15 14.64 2.24
C ALA A 179 -8.59 14.23 1.92
N ARG A 180 -9.56 15.04 2.39
CA ARG A 180 -10.91 15.00 1.83
C ARG A 180 -10.90 15.81 0.54
N VAL A 181 -11.48 15.27 -0.51
CA VAL A 181 -11.48 15.94 -1.83
C VAL A 181 -12.19 17.31 -1.79
N GLU A 182 -13.14 17.49 -0.87
CA GLU A 182 -13.82 18.78 -0.66
C GLU A 182 -12.91 19.86 -0.04
N ASP A 183 -11.88 19.45 0.73
CA ASP A 183 -10.93 20.35 1.40
C ASP A 183 -9.73 20.71 0.47
N LEU A 184 -9.61 20.05 -0.68
CA LEU A 184 -8.55 20.33 -1.65
C LEU A 184 -8.79 21.66 -2.38
N PRO A 185 -7.72 22.29 -2.91
CA PRO A 185 -7.82 23.53 -3.66
C PRO A 185 -8.87 23.46 -4.77
N ASP A 186 -9.53 24.57 -5.03
CA ASP A 186 -10.44 24.68 -6.17
C ASP A 186 -9.65 24.79 -7.49
N PRO A 187 -10.25 24.33 -8.61
CA PRO A 187 -9.58 24.36 -9.92
C PRO A 187 -9.43 25.80 -10.49
N ASP A 188 -9.66 26.83 -9.66
CA ASP A 188 -9.70 28.21 -10.07
C ASP A 188 -8.35 28.74 -10.55
N GLY A 189 -8.35 29.15 -11.81
CA GLY A 189 -7.29 29.92 -12.42
C GLY A 189 -6.03 29.15 -12.81
N SER A 190 -5.44 29.54 -13.93
CA SER A 190 -4.11 29.11 -14.30
C SER A 190 -3.07 29.92 -13.51
N PRO A 191 -2.16 29.28 -12.72
CA PRO A 191 -1.15 30.01 -11.95
C PRO A 191 -0.14 30.74 -12.84
N LEU A 192 -0.05 30.34 -14.11
CA LEU A 192 0.82 30.97 -15.11
C LEU A 192 0.00 31.35 -16.33
N GLY A 193 0.16 32.60 -16.81
CA GLY A 193 -0.50 33.06 -18.02
C GLY A 193 -0.18 32.15 -19.21
N GLY A 194 -1.25 31.63 -19.87
CA GLY A 194 -1.12 30.72 -21.00
C GLY A 194 -0.89 29.24 -20.66
N MET A 195 -0.80 28.88 -19.37
CA MET A 195 -0.78 27.47 -18.96
C MET A 195 -2.17 26.84 -19.16
N VAL A 196 -2.20 25.67 -19.72
CA VAL A 196 -3.43 24.83 -19.85
C VAL A 196 -3.18 23.47 -19.22
N VAL A 197 -4.22 22.85 -18.66
CA VAL A 197 -4.14 21.48 -18.17
C VAL A 197 -4.78 20.53 -19.17
N ARG A 198 -4.03 19.51 -19.60
CA ARG A 198 -4.49 18.47 -20.53
C ARG A 198 -4.67 17.16 -19.79
N ARG A 199 -5.78 16.49 -20.03
CA ARG A 199 -6.08 15.18 -19.49
C ARG A 199 -5.72 14.08 -20.50
N SER A 200 -5.08 13.03 -20.03
CA SER A 200 -4.79 11.80 -20.77
C SER A 200 -4.99 10.57 -19.89
N VAL A 201 -4.91 9.39 -20.46
CA VAL A 201 -4.85 8.15 -19.71
C VAL A 201 -3.49 8.10 -19.02
N GLY A 202 -3.48 7.81 -17.72
CA GLY A 202 -2.29 7.51 -16.91
C GLY A 202 -1.99 6.01 -16.92
N ILE A 203 -1.03 5.59 -16.11
CA ILE A 203 -0.64 4.16 -16.01
C ILE A 203 -1.81 3.37 -15.39
N ASN A 204 -2.30 3.79 -14.22
CA ASN A 204 -3.39 3.11 -13.50
C ASN A 204 -4.60 4.05 -13.26
N GLY A 205 -4.83 5.01 -14.14
CA GLY A 205 -5.90 5.98 -13.94
C GLY A 205 -5.83 7.16 -14.90
N VAL A 206 -5.84 8.39 -14.37
CA VAL A 206 -5.83 9.61 -15.17
C VAL A 206 -4.55 10.42 -14.92
N ARG A 207 -3.99 10.98 -15.99
CA ARG A 207 -2.88 11.93 -15.92
C ARG A 207 -3.36 13.32 -16.35
N LEU A 208 -3.10 14.31 -15.49
CA LEU A 208 -3.33 15.73 -15.78
C LEU A 208 -1.97 16.40 -15.96
N SER A 209 -1.71 16.94 -17.14
CA SER A 209 -0.44 17.58 -17.50
C SER A 209 -0.61 19.09 -17.64
N ALA A 210 0.18 19.87 -16.90
CA ALA A 210 0.31 21.31 -17.08
C ALA A 210 1.21 21.59 -18.28
N VAL A 211 0.66 22.31 -19.27
CA VAL A 211 1.34 22.62 -20.53
C VAL A 211 1.43 24.13 -20.70
N LEU A 212 2.63 24.64 -20.95
CA LEU A 212 2.89 26.03 -21.26
C LEU A 212 3.51 26.13 -22.67
N GLY A 213 2.76 26.69 -23.61
CA GLY A 213 3.13 26.63 -25.03
C GLY A 213 3.10 25.18 -25.55
N SER A 214 4.26 24.63 -25.87
CA SER A 214 4.44 23.22 -26.29
C SER A 214 5.10 22.34 -25.22
N GLU A 215 5.50 22.90 -24.08
CA GLU A 215 6.25 22.20 -23.03
C GLU A 215 5.31 21.67 -21.95
N VAL A 216 5.55 20.42 -21.51
CA VAL A 216 4.92 19.86 -20.29
C VAL A 216 5.78 20.28 -19.11
N ILE A 217 5.27 21.19 -18.28
CA ILE A 217 5.97 21.80 -17.15
C ILE A 217 5.68 21.10 -15.82
N GLY A 218 4.76 20.14 -15.80
CA GLY A 218 4.43 19.32 -14.65
C GLY A 218 3.23 18.43 -14.92
N TYR A 219 3.00 17.46 -14.04
CA TYR A 219 1.85 16.56 -14.14
C TYR A 219 1.47 15.99 -12.77
N ILE A 220 0.24 15.54 -12.66
CA ILE A 220 -0.26 14.70 -11.57
C ILE A 220 -0.91 13.46 -12.16
N GLU A 221 -0.65 12.31 -11.59
CA GLU A 221 -1.31 11.03 -11.89
C GLU A 221 -2.21 10.66 -10.72
N ILE A 222 -3.46 10.39 -11.02
CA ILE A 222 -4.46 9.96 -10.05
C ILE A 222 -4.87 8.54 -10.40
N GLU A 223 -4.69 7.65 -9.44
CA GLU A 223 -5.10 6.26 -9.52
C GLU A 223 -6.42 6.08 -8.78
N ILE A 224 -7.39 5.46 -9.42
CA ILE A 224 -8.69 5.16 -8.80
C ILE A 224 -8.86 3.65 -8.77
N LEU A 225 -9.34 3.15 -7.65
CA LEU A 225 -9.77 1.76 -7.57
C LEU A 225 -10.84 1.47 -8.62
N ASP A 226 -10.69 0.37 -9.34
CA ASP A 226 -11.68 -0.10 -10.28
C ASP A 226 -13.06 -0.25 -9.62
N GLU A 227 -14.14 0.02 -10.37
CA GLU A 227 -15.51 -0.07 -9.87
C GLU A 227 -15.84 -1.47 -9.32
N GLY A 228 -15.24 -2.53 -9.90
CA GLY A 228 -15.39 -3.91 -9.42
C GLY A 228 -14.76 -4.17 -8.03
N GLU A 229 -13.80 -3.35 -7.62
CA GLU A 229 -13.11 -3.47 -6.34
C GLU A 229 -13.74 -2.61 -5.23
N ARG A 230 -14.61 -1.66 -5.60
CA ARG A 230 -15.27 -0.77 -4.65
C ARG A 230 -16.47 -1.43 -3.99
N LEU A 231 -16.52 -1.36 -2.68
CA LEU A 231 -17.77 -1.53 -1.97
C LEU A 231 -18.54 -0.20 -2.03
N SER A 232 -19.77 -0.20 -2.52
CA SER A 232 -20.57 1.02 -2.70
C SER A 232 -20.74 1.89 -1.44
N ARG A 233 -20.61 1.31 -0.25
CA ARG A 233 -20.66 2.01 1.04
C ARG A 233 -19.37 2.77 1.40
N HIS A 234 -18.28 2.50 0.70
CA HIS A 234 -16.97 3.12 0.95
C HIS A 234 -16.65 4.13 -0.16
N GLY A 235 -17.53 5.10 -0.37
CA GLY A 235 -17.42 6.11 -1.43
C GLY A 235 -16.00 6.49 -1.78
N GLY A 236 -15.74 6.51 -3.04
CA GLY A 236 -14.53 6.77 -3.80
C GLY A 236 -13.26 7.17 -3.05
N TRP A 237 -12.30 6.26 -3.04
CA TRP A 237 -10.91 6.52 -2.69
C TRP A 237 -10.09 6.66 -3.98
N ALA A 238 -9.07 7.49 -3.94
CA ALA A 238 -8.04 7.59 -4.98
C ALA A 238 -6.68 7.82 -4.34
N ASP A 239 -5.63 7.47 -5.08
CA ASP A 239 -4.25 7.70 -4.71
C ASP A 239 -3.60 8.70 -5.68
N VAL A 240 -2.68 9.52 -5.18
CA VAL A 240 -1.73 10.24 -6.01
C VAL A 240 -0.62 9.27 -6.39
N GLY A 241 -0.65 8.78 -7.62
CA GLY A 241 0.41 7.88 -8.11
C GLY A 241 1.71 8.64 -8.35
N ASN A 242 1.62 9.90 -8.81
CA ASN A 242 2.79 10.76 -8.99
C ASN A 242 2.36 12.23 -9.09
N LEU A 243 3.16 13.14 -8.51
CA LEU A 243 3.05 14.58 -8.69
C LEU A 243 4.43 15.16 -8.98
N HIS A 244 4.62 15.64 -10.19
CA HIS A 244 5.89 16.22 -10.62
C HIS A 244 5.69 17.62 -11.20
N VAL A 245 6.58 18.55 -10.81
CA VAL A 245 6.71 19.87 -11.45
C VAL A 245 8.18 20.09 -11.77
N THR A 246 8.49 20.41 -13.02
CA THR A 246 9.87 20.65 -13.47
C THR A 246 10.50 21.81 -12.69
N PRO A 247 11.78 21.72 -12.30
CA PRO A 247 12.43 22.66 -11.38
C PRO A 247 12.21 24.15 -11.68
N PRO A 248 12.31 24.65 -12.93
CA PRO A 248 12.10 26.07 -13.24
C PRO A 248 10.68 26.58 -12.94
N TYR A 249 9.71 25.67 -12.80
CA TYR A 249 8.29 26.01 -12.59
C TYR A 249 7.80 25.66 -11.19
N GLN A 250 8.66 25.09 -10.34
CA GLN A 250 8.35 24.84 -8.93
C GLN A 250 8.13 26.15 -8.18
N ARG A 251 7.34 26.10 -7.07
CA ARG A 251 7.01 27.23 -6.20
C ARG A 251 6.30 28.38 -6.91
N ARG A 252 5.71 28.11 -8.08
CA ARG A 252 4.93 29.08 -8.89
C ARG A 252 3.46 28.73 -8.99
N GLY A 253 2.97 27.87 -8.08
CA GLY A 253 1.56 27.46 -8.01
C GLY A 253 1.17 26.30 -8.94
N VAL A 254 2.09 25.81 -9.80
CA VAL A 254 1.77 24.76 -10.79
C VAL A 254 1.27 23.47 -10.10
N GLY A 255 1.93 23.02 -9.03
CA GLY A 255 1.51 21.82 -8.26
C GLY A 255 0.11 22.02 -7.65
N THR A 256 -0.14 23.17 -7.03
CA THR A 256 -1.45 23.51 -6.46
C THR A 256 -2.53 23.56 -7.54
N GLY A 257 -2.23 24.14 -8.70
CA GLY A 257 -3.16 24.18 -9.84
C GLY A 257 -3.49 22.80 -10.39
N LEU A 258 -2.47 21.91 -10.49
CA LEU A 258 -2.67 20.52 -10.92
C LEU A 258 -3.54 19.76 -9.91
N LEU A 259 -3.28 19.93 -8.61
CA LEU A 259 -4.07 19.29 -7.56
C LEU A 259 -5.51 19.81 -7.54
N GLY A 260 -5.73 21.12 -7.76
CA GLY A 260 -7.08 21.69 -7.88
C GLY A 260 -7.84 21.12 -9.07
N GLN A 261 -7.18 20.96 -10.22
CA GLN A 261 -7.79 20.31 -11.40
C GLN A 261 -8.10 18.83 -11.13
N ALA A 262 -7.22 18.13 -10.42
CA ALA A 262 -7.46 16.76 -9.97
C ALA A 262 -8.66 16.69 -9.02
N ALA A 263 -8.75 17.60 -8.04
CA ALA A 263 -9.87 17.67 -7.12
C ALA A 263 -11.21 17.91 -7.83
N GLY A 264 -11.23 18.82 -8.81
CA GLY A 264 -12.41 19.04 -9.64
C GLY A 264 -12.87 17.77 -10.38
N TRP A 265 -11.92 17.03 -10.95
CA TRP A 265 -12.22 15.77 -11.63
C TRP A 265 -12.68 14.68 -10.64
N LEU A 266 -12.02 14.56 -9.48
CA LEU A 266 -12.35 13.58 -8.44
C LEU A 266 -13.77 13.81 -7.89
N ARG A 267 -14.19 15.08 -7.70
CA ARG A 267 -15.56 15.42 -7.30
C ARG A 267 -16.59 14.91 -8.32
N LEU A 268 -16.31 15.08 -9.61
CA LEU A 268 -17.18 14.57 -10.70
C LEU A 268 -17.20 13.04 -10.75
N ALA A 269 -16.09 12.39 -10.39
CA ALA A 269 -15.98 10.92 -10.31
C ALA A 269 -16.59 10.34 -9.02
N GLY A 270 -17.13 11.17 -8.11
CA GLY A 270 -17.70 10.72 -6.84
C GLY A 270 -16.65 10.23 -5.83
N VAL A 271 -15.38 10.62 -6.01
CA VAL A 271 -14.30 10.34 -5.08
C VAL A 271 -14.33 11.34 -3.95
N SER A 272 -14.28 10.89 -2.70
CA SER A 272 -14.34 11.73 -1.51
C SER A 272 -13.03 11.86 -0.75
N ARG A 273 -12.07 10.98 -1.01
CA ARG A 273 -10.82 10.88 -0.25
C ARG A 273 -9.64 10.63 -1.20
N LEU A 274 -8.54 11.32 -0.94
CA LEU A 274 -7.31 11.23 -1.72
C LEU A 274 -6.15 10.91 -0.79
N LEU A 275 -5.40 9.86 -1.10
CA LEU A 275 -4.16 9.48 -0.43
C LEU A 275 -2.95 10.00 -1.20
N ASP A 276 -1.88 10.28 -0.47
CA ASP A 276 -0.57 10.63 -1.02
C ASP A 276 0.52 10.05 -0.11
N TYR A 277 1.70 9.84 -0.64
CA TYR A 277 2.79 9.14 0.03
C TYR A 277 4.08 9.94 -0.09
N ALA A 278 4.85 10.01 1.00
CA ALA A 278 6.13 10.69 0.98
C ALA A 278 7.14 10.01 1.91
N TRP A 279 8.37 9.91 1.47
CA TRP A 279 9.46 9.37 2.28
C TRP A 279 9.80 10.28 3.47
N LEU A 280 10.11 9.69 4.62
CA LEU A 280 10.47 10.46 5.83
C LEU A 280 11.91 10.97 5.78
N GLU A 281 12.82 10.20 5.21
CA GLU A 281 14.25 10.47 5.20
C GLU A 281 14.80 10.57 3.78
N GLY A 282 15.63 11.58 3.56
CA GLY A 282 16.38 11.77 2.33
C GLY A 282 15.62 12.49 1.22
N THR A 283 16.27 12.66 0.12
CA THR A 283 15.66 13.06 -1.14
C THR A 283 15.06 11.81 -1.78
N ASP A 284 13.79 11.90 -2.19
CA ASP A 284 13.20 10.96 -3.14
C ASP A 284 14.21 10.67 -4.26
N PRO A 285 14.26 9.45 -4.84
CA PRO A 285 15.03 9.17 -6.06
C PRO A 285 14.81 10.20 -7.19
N GLY A 286 13.66 10.90 -7.19
CA GLY A 286 13.35 12.04 -8.05
C GLY A 286 13.91 13.38 -7.60
N GLY A 287 14.64 13.47 -6.48
CA GLY A 287 15.26 14.70 -5.98
C GLY A 287 14.29 15.66 -5.26
N GLN A 288 13.12 15.22 -4.85
CA GLN A 288 12.20 16.03 -4.06
C GLN A 288 12.73 16.23 -2.64
N ASN A 289 12.67 17.48 -2.16
CA ASN A 289 12.93 17.77 -0.76
C ASN A 289 11.68 17.40 0.05
N TYR A 290 11.79 16.41 0.91
CA TYR A 290 10.67 15.91 1.73
C TYR A 290 9.98 17.02 2.54
N ASP A 291 10.74 17.92 3.17
CA ASP A 291 10.17 19.01 3.98
C ASP A 291 9.35 19.99 3.12
N ALA A 292 9.82 20.28 1.91
CA ALA A 292 9.08 21.12 0.97
C ALA A 292 7.80 20.43 0.47
N TYR A 293 7.87 19.13 0.19
CA TYR A 293 6.71 18.35 -0.23
C TYR A 293 5.67 18.22 0.89
N ARG A 294 6.12 17.93 2.10
CA ARG A 294 5.26 17.90 3.29
C ARG A 294 4.54 19.22 3.55
N ALA A 295 5.30 20.34 3.46
CA ALA A 295 4.71 21.67 3.60
C ALA A 295 3.67 21.95 2.50
N PHE A 296 3.92 21.50 1.27
CA PHE A 296 2.97 21.58 0.16
C PHE A 296 1.71 20.77 0.46
N LEU A 297 1.83 19.52 0.89
CA LEU A 297 0.68 18.66 1.22
C LEU A 297 -0.15 19.26 2.35
N ALA A 298 0.50 19.74 3.41
CA ALA A 298 -0.19 20.39 4.53
C ALA A 298 -0.96 21.65 4.08
N ALA A 299 -0.33 22.50 3.25
CA ALA A 299 -0.96 23.69 2.69
C ALA A 299 -2.13 23.36 1.75
N ALA A 300 -2.10 22.19 1.11
CA ALA A 300 -3.14 21.69 0.21
C ALA A 300 -4.30 20.97 0.91
N GLY A 301 -4.26 20.85 2.25
CA GLY A 301 -5.34 20.25 3.04
C GLY A 301 -5.12 18.77 3.39
N PHE A 302 -3.96 18.19 3.08
CA PHE A 302 -3.61 16.85 3.52
C PHE A 302 -3.19 16.83 4.98
N ARG A 303 -3.49 15.72 5.65
CA ARG A 303 -3.07 15.43 7.03
C ARG A 303 -2.32 14.11 7.05
N GLU A 304 -1.27 14.04 7.84
CA GLU A 304 -0.57 12.78 8.13
C GLU A 304 -1.56 11.78 8.74
N LEU A 305 -1.66 10.60 8.13
CA LEU A 305 -2.53 9.53 8.55
C LEU A 305 -1.76 8.49 9.37
N THR A 306 -0.63 8.04 8.85
CA THR A 306 0.21 7.01 9.47
C THR A 306 1.63 7.07 8.92
N ARG A 307 2.53 6.39 9.61
CA ARG A 307 3.90 6.09 9.14
C ARG A 307 4.05 4.59 8.97
N THR A 308 4.63 4.18 7.88
CA THR A 308 4.84 2.78 7.54
C THR A 308 6.31 2.46 7.41
N ALA A 309 6.75 1.40 8.10
CA ALA A 309 8.10 0.87 7.97
C ALA A 309 8.17 0.02 6.69
N ARG A 310 8.91 0.50 5.69
CA ARG A 310 9.12 -0.17 4.40
C ARG A 310 10.44 -0.93 4.44
N GLY A 311 10.42 -2.15 3.88
CA GLY A 311 11.64 -2.93 3.73
C GLY A 311 12.17 -3.53 5.04
N TRP A 312 11.79 -4.76 5.28
CA TRP A 312 12.35 -5.60 6.33
C TRP A 312 13.19 -6.68 5.67
N THR A 313 14.39 -6.93 6.20
CA THR A 313 15.32 -7.92 5.63
C THR A 313 15.81 -8.89 6.69
N LYS A 314 16.06 -10.13 6.23
CA LYS A 314 16.74 -11.15 7.03
C LYS A 314 17.76 -11.85 6.15
N GLU A 315 19.01 -11.89 6.61
CA GLU A 315 20.13 -12.63 6.02
C GLU A 315 20.15 -14.09 6.46
#